data_facfc09378e887d88abe42486129fff8
#
_entry.id   facfc09378e887d88abe42486129fff8
#
_cell.length_a   1.000
_cell.length_b   1.000
_cell.length_c   1.000
_cell.angle_alpha   90.00
_cell.angle_beta   90.00
_cell.angle_gamma   90.00
#
_symmetry.space_group_name_H-M   'P 1'
#
loop_
_entity.id
_entity.type
_entity.pdbx_description
1 polymer ?
#
loop_
_entity_poly.entity_id
_entity_poly.type
_entity_poly.pdbx_seq_one_letter_code
_entity_poly.pdbx_strand_id
1 'polypeptide(L)'
;LADRRSAAAEAALRKLGLDPVRMLAAMDDRTAEGGPALRVATSADGSIDPRFERLGLRLARMDALRRSLEGVPQVLPASLQFISSGFGFRVNPFGGRGGEFHPGLDFKGPYGAPIYAAARGRVSFVGQRSGYGNCVEVDHGNGLVTRYAHMSAFRTRVGTAVAPGQLIGQIGSTGR
;
A
#
# COMPACT_ATOMS: atom_id res chain seq x y z
N LEU A 1 9.88 -10.47 -23.67
CA LEU A 1 9.95 -10.87 -22.25
C LEU A 1 9.26 -9.82 -21.36
N ALA A 2 9.55 -8.53 -21.53
CA ALA A 2 8.95 -7.43 -20.75
C ALA A 2 7.41 -7.40 -20.85
N ASP A 3 6.85 -7.51 -22.04
CA ASP A 3 5.40 -7.49 -22.27
C ASP A 3 4.67 -8.63 -21.56
N ARG A 4 5.26 -9.84 -21.52
CA ARG A 4 4.68 -10.99 -20.80
C ARG A 4 4.68 -10.74 -19.28
N ARG A 5 5.73 -10.14 -18.74
CA ARG A 5 5.82 -9.81 -17.32
C ARG A 5 4.85 -8.70 -16.94
N SER A 6 4.71 -7.66 -17.77
CA SER A 6 3.73 -6.59 -17.57
C SER A 6 2.31 -7.14 -17.58
N ALA A 7 1.95 -7.98 -18.56
CA ALA A 7 0.63 -8.60 -18.63
C ALA A 7 0.32 -9.49 -17.42
N ALA A 8 1.30 -10.26 -16.94
CA ALA A 8 1.14 -11.08 -15.75
C ALA A 8 0.93 -10.24 -14.48
N ALA A 9 1.66 -9.13 -14.33
CA ALA A 9 1.50 -8.20 -13.23
C ALA A 9 0.12 -7.52 -13.24
N GLU A 10 -0.33 -7.04 -14.40
CA GLU A 10 -1.67 -6.48 -14.55
C GLU A 10 -2.78 -7.51 -14.24
N ALA A 11 -2.62 -8.74 -14.70
CA ALA A 11 -3.57 -9.81 -14.41
C ALA A 11 -3.63 -10.13 -12.90
N ALA A 12 -2.48 -10.11 -12.21
CA ALA A 12 -2.42 -10.31 -10.77
C ALA A 12 -3.16 -9.18 -10.02
N LEU A 13 -2.94 -7.91 -10.39
CA LEU A 13 -3.64 -6.77 -9.80
C LEU A 13 -5.15 -6.88 -10.01
N ARG A 14 -5.62 -7.21 -11.23
CA ARG A 14 -7.05 -7.39 -11.50
C ARG A 14 -7.67 -8.53 -10.69
N LYS A 15 -6.96 -9.64 -10.47
CA LYS A 15 -7.43 -10.74 -9.60
C LYS A 15 -7.64 -10.29 -8.15
N LEU A 16 -6.89 -9.29 -7.70
CA LEU A 16 -7.03 -8.68 -6.38
C LEU A 16 -8.13 -7.59 -6.33
N GLY A 17 -8.87 -7.38 -7.43
CA GLY A 17 -9.88 -6.33 -7.54
C GLY A 17 -9.29 -4.93 -7.72
N LEU A 18 -8.00 -4.83 -8.04
CA LEU A 18 -7.29 -3.56 -8.22
C LEU A 18 -7.25 -3.16 -9.70
N ASP A 19 -7.33 -1.85 -9.96
CA ASP A 19 -7.23 -1.31 -11.32
C ASP A 19 -5.79 -0.88 -11.63
N PRO A 20 -5.08 -1.62 -12.52
CA PRO A 20 -3.69 -1.31 -12.84
C PRO A 20 -3.51 0.09 -13.46
N VAL A 21 -4.51 0.59 -14.20
CA VAL A 21 -4.44 1.91 -14.83
C VAL A 21 -4.46 3.01 -13.80
N ARG A 22 -5.38 2.94 -12.83
CA ARG A 22 -5.45 3.90 -11.72
C ARG A 22 -4.20 3.86 -10.84
N MET A 23 -3.67 2.67 -10.58
CA MET A 23 -2.45 2.52 -9.79
C MET A 23 -1.23 3.12 -10.49
N LEU A 24 -1.10 2.94 -11.80
CA LEU A 24 -0.04 3.56 -12.59
C LEU A 24 -0.18 5.08 -12.62
N ALA A 25 -1.38 5.60 -12.83
CA ALA A 25 -1.64 7.05 -12.81
C ALA A 25 -1.29 7.68 -11.44
N ALA A 26 -1.61 7.02 -10.33
CA ALA A 26 -1.27 7.49 -8.99
C ALA A 26 0.26 7.51 -8.73
N MET A 27 1.03 6.74 -9.48
CA MET A 27 2.49 6.74 -9.41
C MET A 27 3.11 7.84 -10.29
N ASP A 28 2.54 8.12 -11.47
CA ASP A 28 3.02 9.18 -12.38
C ASP A 28 2.94 10.57 -11.74
N ASP A 29 1.88 10.85 -11.01
CA ASP A 29 1.68 12.11 -10.28
C ASP A 29 2.81 12.40 -9.25
N ARG A 30 3.52 11.37 -8.80
CA ARG A 30 4.58 11.47 -7.78
C ARG A 30 6.00 11.40 -8.33
N THR A 31 6.17 10.92 -9.56
CA THR A 31 7.48 10.70 -10.19
C THR A 31 7.85 11.80 -11.19
N ALA A 32 7.09 12.89 -11.25
CA ALA A 32 7.39 14.06 -12.09
C ALA A 32 8.68 14.82 -11.67
N GLU A 33 9.49 14.28 -10.76
CA GLU A 33 10.85 14.74 -10.53
C GLU A 33 11.74 14.21 -11.66
N GLY A 34 12.17 15.11 -12.56
CA GLY A 34 13.04 14.81 -13.68
C GLY A 34 14.30 14.07 -13.23
N GLY A 35 14.42 12.81 -13.64
CA GLY A 35 15.64 12.04 -13.48
C GLY A 35 16.77 12.64 -14.33
N PRO A 36 18.05 12.27 -14.10
CA PRO A 36 19.17 12.75 -14.88
C PRO A 36 18.95 12.44 -16.36
N ALA A 37 19.09 13.44 -17.22
CA ALA A 37 19.00 13.28 -18.67
C ALA A 37 20.11 12.34 -19.16
N LEU A 38 19.77 11.05 -19.32
CA LEU A 38 20.65 10.09 -19.94
C LEU A 38 20.64 10.35 -21.45
N ARG A 39 21.81 10.74 -22.01
CA ARG A 39 22.03 10.74 -23.45
C ARG A 39 22.00 9.29 -23.94
N VAL A 40 20.86 8.86 -24.45
CA VAL A 40 20.70 7.54 -25.08
C VAL A 40 21.16 7.63 -26.52
N ALA A 41 21.66 6.51 -27.08
CA ALA A 41 22.14 6.40 -28.44
C ALA A 41 21.20 7.11 -29.44
N THR A 42 21.76 8.10 -30.13
CA THR A 42 21.05 8.92 -31.10
C THR A 42 21.20 8.34 -32.51
N SER A 43 20.19 8.53 -33.34
CA SER A 43 20.29 8.37 -34.78
C SER A 43 21.27 9.40 -35.35
N ALA A 44 21.67 9.25 -36.61
CA ALA A 44 22.66 10.16 -37.28
C ALA A 44 22.23 11.65 -37.29
N ASP A 45 20.95 11.94 -37.12
CA ASP A 45 20.34 13.28 -37.01
C ASP A 45 20.24 13.80 -35.55
N GLY A 46 20.76 13.08 -34.56
CA GLY A 46 20.67 13.44 -33.15
C GLY A 46 19.36 13.05 -32.45
N SER A 47 18.41 12.47 -33.16
CA SER A 47 17.16 11.96 -32.57
C SER A 47 17.38 10.60 -31.88
N ILE A 48 16.52 10.27 -30.90
CA ILE A 48 16.52 8.95 -30.25
C ILE A 48 15.91 7.95 -31.22
N ASP A 49 16.61 6.82 -31.49
CA ASP A 49 16.03 5.74 -32.29
C ASP A 49 14.70 5.30 -31.67
N PRO A 50 13.59 5.26 -32.43
CA PRO A 50 12.26 4.89 -31.92
C PRO A 50 12.19 3.50 -31.26
N ARG A 51 13.15 2.63 -31.52
CA ARG A 51 13.26 1.32 -30.85
C ARG A 51 13.72 1.48 -29.40
N PHE A 52 14.66 2.39 -29.13
CA PHE A 52 15.12 2.68 -27.77
C PHE A 52 14.06 3.44 -26.96
N GLU A 53 13.37 4.40 -27.58
CA GLU A 53 12.25 5.08 -26.96
C GLU A 53 11.15 4.08 -26.51
N ARG A 54 10.71 3.20 -27.41
CA ARG A 54 9.74 2.15 -27.09
C ARG A 54 10.23 1.19 -26.02
N LEU A 55 11.51 0.82 -26.02
CA LEU A 55 12.10 -0.01 -25.00
C LEU A 55 12.10 0.71 -23.64
N GLY A 56 12.47 1.97 -23.60
CA GLY A 56 12.44 2.80 -22.39
C GLY A 56 11.04 2.86 -21.76
N LEU A 57 10.02 3.16 -22.57
CA LEU A 57 8.61 3.18 -22.13
C LEU A 57 8.15 1.82 -21.58
N ARG A 58 8.51 0.70 -22.23
CA ARG A 58 8.17 -0.65 -21.74
C ARG A 58 8.85 -0.99 -20.43
N LEU A 59 10.10 -0.62 -20.26
CA LEU A 59 10.86 -0.83 -19.04
C LEU A 59 10.29 0.02 -17.89
N ALA A 60 9.99 1.30 -18.15
CA ALA A 60 9.36 2.19 -17.18
C ALA A 60 7.99 1.65 -16.71
N ARG A 61 7.15 1.20 -17.67
CA ARG A 61 5.86 0.56 -17.32
C ARG A 61 6.02 -0.70 -16.48
N MET A 62 6.97 -1.56 -16.83
CA MET A 62 7.25 -2.79 -16.08
C MET A 62 7.71 -2.48 -14.66
N ASP A 63 8.58 -1.48 -14.49
CA ASP A 63 9.08 -1.06 -13.18
C ASP A 63 7.97 -0.43 -12.33
N ALA A 64 7.11 0.39 -12.92
CA ALA A 64 5.94 0.95 -12.25
C ALA A 64 4.96 -0.14 -11.78
N LEU A 65 4.65 -1.13 -12.62
CA LEU A 65 3.81 -2.27 -12.23
C LEU A 65 4.44 -3.09 -11.10
N ARG A 66 5.76 -3.31 -11.14
CA ARG A 66 6.49 -3.98 -10.05
C ARG A 66 6.36 -3.21 -8.74
N ARG A 67 6.61 -1.90 -8.76
CA ARG A 67 6.43 -1.05 -7.57
C ARG A 67 5.00 -1.05 -7.05
N SER A 68 4.01 -1.05 -7.96
CA SER A 68 2.60 -1.15 -7.59
C SER A 68 2.30 -2.44 -6.83
N LEU A 69 2.83 -3.58 -7.29
CA LEU A 69 2.68 -4.87 -6.61
C LEU A 69 3.36 -4.89 -5.23
N GLU A 70 4.53 -4.28 -5.08
CA GLU A 70 5.23 -4.17 -3.80
C GLU A 70 4.44 -3.36 -2.75
N GLY A 71 3.56 -2.45 -3.19
CA GLY A 71 2.65 -1.68 -2.35
C GLY A 71 1.35 -2.39 -2.01
N VAL A 72 1.10 -3.58 -2.55
CA VAL A 72 -0.07 -4.39 -2.18
C VAL A 72 0.23 -5.12 -0.87
N PRO A 73 -0.69 -5.16 0.13
CA PRO A 73 -0.50 -5.91 1.36
C PRO A 73 -0.15 -7.38 1.11
N GLN A 74 0.98 -7.82 1.64
CA GLN A 74 1.55 -9.16 1.45
C GLN A 74 1.82 -9.85 2.78
N VAL A 75 1.87 -9.10 3.86
CA VAL A 75 2.16 -9.58 5.21
C VAL A 75 1.01 -9.24 6.13
N LEU A 76 0.65 -10.17 6.99
CA LEU A 76 -0.35 -9.92 8.02
C LEU A 76 0.21 -8.96 9.06
N PRO A 77 -0.57 -7.93 9.44
CA PRO A 77 -0.12 -6.96 10.43
C PRO A 77 -0.03 -7.53 11.85
N ALA A 78 -0.72 -8.66 12.10
CA ALA A 78 -0.71 -9.39 13.36
C ALA A 78 -0.98 -10.88 13.10
N SER A 79 -0.97 -11.72 14.12
CA SER A 79 -1.23 -13.16 13.98
C SER A 79 -2.66 -13.45 13.49
N LEU A 80 -2.81 -14.37 12.53
CA LEU A 80 -4.13 -14.85 12.03
C LEU A 80 -5.02 -15.43 13.12
N GLN A 81 -4.43 -16.03 14.15
CA GLN A 81 -5.18 -16.63 15.27
C GLN A 81 -6.01 -15.60 16.06
N PHE A 82 -5.78 -14.33 15.80
CA PHE A 82 -6.38 -13.21 16.51
C PHE A 82 -7.42 -12.43 15.70
N ILE A 83 -7.85 -12.90 14.53
CA ILE A 83 -8.95 -12.25 13.79
C ILE A 83 -10.24 -12.47 14.57
N SER A 84 -10.81 -11.37 15.07
CA SER A 84 -12.06 -11.38 15.86
C SER A 84 -13.27 -10.89 15.07
N SER A 85 -13.06 -10.09 14.02
CA SER A 85 -14.12 -9.61 13.16
C SER A 85 -13.61 -9.39 11.74
N GLY A 86 -14.41 -9.81 10.76
CA GLY A 86 -14.13 -9.67 9.34
C GLY A 86 -14.63 -8.35 8.76
N PHE A 87 -14.26 -8.12 7.50
CA PHE A 87 -14.76 -7.04 6.67
C PHE A 87 -16.21 -7.32 6.25
N GLY A 88 -17.05 -6.29 6.23
CA GLY A 88 -18.41 -6.36 5.71
C GLY A 88 -19.50 -5.93 6.68
N PHE A 89 -20.75 -6.19 6.31
CA PHE A 89 -21.89 -5.90 7.16
C PHE A 89 -21.96 -6.88 8.35
N ARG A 90 -22.10 -6.32 9.55
CA ARG A 90 -22.29 -7.07 10.79
C ARG A 90 -23.45 -6.51 11.60
N VAL A 91 -24.06 -7.33 12.45
CA VAL A 91 -25.00 -6.84 13.46
C VAL A 91 -24.23 -5.92 14.39
N ASN A 92 -24.78 -4.72 14.67
CA ASN A 92 -24.14 -3.74 15.53
C ASN A 92 -23.84 -4.37 16.92
N PRO A 93 -22.57 -4.52 17.31
CA PRO A 93 -22.20 -5.15 18.59
C PRO A 93 -22.58 -4.31 19.82
N PHE A 94 -22.94 -3.04 19.63
CA PHE A 94 -23.34 -2.10 20.70
C PHE A 94 -24.86 -1.95 20.85
N GLY A 95 -25.65 -2.75 20.11
CA GLY A 95 -27.10 -2.69 20.13
C GLY A 95 -27.68 -1.58 19.23
N GLY A 96 -28.77 -1.88 18.56
CA GLY A 96 -29.47 -0.99 17.63
C GLY A 96 -30.14 -1.81 16.52
N ARG A 97 -31.26 -1.32 15.99
CA ARG A 97 -31.88 -1.90 14.79
C ARG A 97 -31.10 -1.41 13.57
N GLY A 98 -30.17 -2.24 13.07
CA GLY A 98 -29.42 -1.98 11.84
C GLY A 98 -28.07 -2.70 11.82
N GLY A 99 -27.60 -3.09 10.63
CA GLY A 99 -26.25 -3.60 10.42
C GLY A 99 -25.27 -2.42 10.34
N GLU A 100 -24.07 -2.61 10.88
CA GLU A 100 -22.95 -1.70 10.71
C GLU A 100 -21.98 -2.28 9.71
N PHE A 101 -21.54 -1.45 8.75
CA PHE A 101 -20.50 -1.86 7.81
C PHE A 101 -19.13 -1.70 8.46
N HIS A 102 -18.39 -2.79 8.58
CA HIS A 102 -17.04 -2.82 9.10
C HIS A 102 -16.04 -2.73 7.92
N PRO A 103 -15.34 -1.60 7.74
CA PRO A 103 -14.44 -1.40 6.60
C PRO A 103 -13.03 -1.96 6.83
N GLY A 104 -12.87 -2.94 7.71
CA GLY A 104 -11.56 -3.48 8.09
C GLY A 104 -11.59 -4.90 8.63
N LEU A 105 -10.47 -5.31 9.17
CA LEU A 105 -10.29 -6.56 9.92
C LEU A 105 -9.91 -6.21 11.36
N ASP A 106 -10.62 -6.77 12.33
CA ASP A 106 -10.26 -6.64 13.73
C ASP A 106 -9.35 -7.78 14.16
N PHE A 107 -8.19 -7.46 14.66
CA PHE A 107 -7.25 -8.40 15.26
C PHE A 107 -7.30 -8.28 16.79
N LYS A 108 -7.63 -9.36 17.49
CA LYS A 108 -7.46 -9.49 18.95
C LYS A 108 -6.10 -10.08 19.26
N GLY A 109 -5.38 -9.46 20.18
CA GLY A 109 -4.08 -9.97 20.65
C GLY A 109 -3.76 -9.43 22.04
N PRO A 110 -2.73 -9.95 22.69
CA PRO A 110 -2.26 -9.41 23.97
C PRO A 110 -1.98 -7.90 23.83
N TYR A 111 -2.38 -7.13 24.84
CA TYR A 111 -2.05 -5.70 24.91
C TYR A 111 -0.55 -5.51 24.80
N GLY A 112 -0.10 -4.62 23.92
CA GLY A 112 1.31 -4.40 23.66
C GLY A 112 1.95 -5.36 22.65
N ALA A 113 1.22 -6.35 22.11
CA ALA A 113 1.73 -7.22 21.05
C ALA A 113 2.11 -6.39 19.80
N PRO A 114 3.09 -6.84 19.01
CA PRO A 114 3.60 -6.08 17.88
C PRO A 114 2.60 -5.97 16.74
N ILE A 115 2.59 -4.82 16.06
CA ILE A 115 1.88 -4.56 14.81
C ILE A 115 2.91 -4.26 13.73
N TYR A 116 2.78 -4.93 12.58
CA TYR A 116 3.70 -4.85 11.46
C TYR A 116 3.06 -4.19 10.23
N ALA A 117 3.89 -3.50 9.42
CA ALA A 117 3.45 -2.97 8.14
C ALA A 117 3.10 -4.11 7.17
N ALA A 118 1.91 -4.07 6.58
CA ALA A 118 1.42 -5.11 5.67
C ALA A 118 2.08 -5.09 4.29
N ALA A 119 2.61 -3.95 3.88
CA ALA A 119 3.30 -3.74 2.61
C ALA A 119 4.39 -2.69 2.73
N ARG A 120 5.22 -2.58 1.70
CA ARG A 120 6.17 -1.47 1.55
C ARG A 120 5.42 -0.15 1.39
N GLY A 121 5.93 0.91 2.03
CA GLY A 121 5.34 2.24 1.90
C GLY A 121 6.09 3.30 2.68
N ARG A 122 5.43 4.45 2.84
CA ARG A 122 5.90 5.56 3.68
C ARG A 122 4.81 5.92 4.68
N VAL A 123 5.16 6.08 5.93
CA VAL A 123 4.22 6.50 6.97
C VAL A 123 3.73 7.91 6.66
N SER A 124 2.44 8.04 6.39
CA SER A 124 1.77 9.30 6.06
C SER A 124 1.10 9.96 7.25
N PHE A 125 0.76 9.18 8.29
CA PHE A 125 0.14 9.69 9.50
C PHE A 125 0.53 8.87 10.74
N VAL A 126 0.76 9.56 11.86
CA VAL A 126 0.89 8.99 13.20
C VAL A 126 0.21 9.93 14.18
N GLY A 127 -0.80 9.47 14.91
CA GLY A 127 -1.54 10.32 15.86
C GLY A 127 -2.89 9.72 16.24
N GLN A 128 -3.76 10.57 16.78
CA GLN A 128 -5.14 10.19 17.13
C GLN A 128 -6.10 10.56 16.00
N ARG A 129 -7.04 9.65 15.69
CA ARG A 129 -8.17 9.89 14.83
C ARG A 129 -9.48 9.53 15.53
N SER A 130 -10.51 10.34 15.29
CA SER A 130 -11.85 10.07 15.82
C SER A 130 -12.33 8.68 15.41
N GLY A 131 -12.82 7.89 16.39
CA GLY A 131 -13.25 6.51 16.19
C GLY A 131 -12.12 5.48 16.15
N TYR A 132 -10.91 5.84 15.67
CA TYR A 132 -9.78 4.92 15.49
C TYR A 132 -8.76 4.95 16.63
N GLY A 133 -8.87 5.94 17.56
CA GLY A 133 -7.87 6.12 18.63
C GLY A 133 -6.49 6.42 18.08
N ASN A 134 -5.47 5.84 18.69
CA ASN A 134 -4.09 5.93 18.20
C ASN A 134 -3.96 5.15 16.88
N CYS A 135 -3.50 5.84 15.85
CA CYS A 135 -3.56 5.37 14.47
C CYS A 135 -2.25 5.66 13.72
N VAL A 136 -1.82 4.70 12.92
CA VAL A 136 -0.75 4.85 11.92
C VAL A 136 -1.35 4.60 10.54
N GLU A 137 -1.00 5.44 9.57
CA GLU A 137 -1.32 5.22 8.16
C GLU A 137 -0.03 5.09 7.35
N VAL A 138 -0.01 4.13 6.45
CA VAL A 138 1.09 3.88 5.51
C VAL A 138 0.56 4.04 4.09
N ASP A 139 1.14 4.99 3.37
CA ASP A 139 0.89 5.22 1.97
C ASP A 139 1.84 4.35 1.14
N HIS A 140 1.28 3.54 0.26
CA HIS A 140 2.02 2.58 -0.55
C HIS A 140 2.47 3.13 -1.91
N GLY A 141 2.12 4.40 -2.22
CA GLY A 141 2.56 5.07 -3.44
C GLY A 141 1.81 4.66 -4.72
N ASN A 142 0.84 3.75 -4.61
CA ASN A 142 0.06 3.19 -5.72
C ASN A 142 -1.45 3.50 -5.58
N GLY A 143 -1.81 4.51 -4.79
CA GLY A 143 -3.19 4.85 -4.46
C GLY A 143 -3.78 4.04 -3.30
N LEU A 144 -3.03 3.08 -2.73
CA LEU A 144 -3.44 2.34 -1.55
C LEU A 144 -2.85 2.96 -0.29
N VAL A 145 -3.65 2.98 0.77
CA VAL A 145 -3.24 3.34 2.12
C VAL A 145 -3.72 2.27 3.08
N THR A 146 -2.83 1.75 3.92
CA THR A 146 -3.23 0.89 5.04
C THR A 146 -3.29 1.69 6.33
N ARG A 147 -4.34 1.42 7.12
CA ARG A 147 -4.56 2.06 8.42
C ARG A 147 -4.52 1.02 9.53
N TYR A 148 -3.78 1.33 10.59
CA TYR A 148 -3.62 0.53 11.79
C TYR A 148 -4.11 1.33 12.98
N ALA A 149 -5.21 0.89 13.59
CA ALA A 149 -5.95 1.65 14.59
C ALA A 149 -5.86 1.02 15.98
N HIS A 150 -6.45 1.72 16.97
CA HIS A 150 -6.59 1.28 18.37
C HIS A 150 -5.27 0.92 19.07
N MET A 151 -4.15 1.50 18.61
CA MET A 151 -2.80 1.18 19.08
C MET A 151 -2.56 1.65 20.51
N SER A 152 -1.75 0.90 21.28
CA SER A 152 -1.27 1.32 22.59
C SER A 152 -0.02 2.20 22.49
N ALA A 153 0.83 1.95 21.48
CA ALA A 153 2.06 2.71 21.28
C ALA A 153 2.47 2.73 19.80
N PHE A 154 3.10 3.83 19.40
CA PHE A 154 3.72 3.99 18.10
C PHE A 154 5.19 3.53 18.14
N ARG A 155 5.65 2.85 17.09
CA ARG A 155 7.04 2.43 16.89
C ARG A 155 7.61 2.98 15.58
N THR A 156 6.94 3.97 15.03
CA THR A 156 7.32 4.67 13.79
C THR A 156 6.93 6.15 13.90
N ARG A 157 7.32 6.94 12.91
CA ARG A 157 6.99 8.37 12.79
C ARG A 157 6.64 8.72 11.36
N VAL A 158 5.93 9.82 11.16
CA VAL A 158 5.60 10.34 9.82
C VAL A 158 6.85 10.53 8.98
N GLY A 159 6.77 10.16 7.71
CA GLY A 159 7.89 10.22 6.76
C GLY A 159 8.80 8.98 6.75
N THR A 160 8.70 8.08 7.73
CA THR A 160 9.51 6.85 7.76
C THR A 160 9.13 5.93 6.60
N ALA A 161 10.12 5.48 5.83
CA ALA A 161 9.94 4.38 4.88
C ALA A 161 9.87 3.06 5.64
N VAL A 162 8.89 2.22 5.30
CA VAL A 162 8.68 0.92 5.93
C VAL A 162 8.70 -0.21 4.90
N ALA A 163 9.27 -1.34 5.30
CA ALA A 163 9.22 -2.59 4.55
C ALA A 163 8.06 -3.48 5.05
N PRO A 164 7.57 -4.44 4.24
CA PRO A 164 6.64 -5.46 4.72
C PRO A 164 7.21 -6.18 5.95
N GLY A 165 6.39 -6.36 7.00
CA GLY A 165 6.81 -7.00 8.25
C GLY A 165 7.64 -6.11 9.18
N GLN A 166 7.85 -4.84 8.87
CA GLN A 166 8.51 -3.91 9.77
C GLN A 166 7.58 -3.51 10.92
N LEU A 167 8.12 -3.51 12.16
CA LEU A 167 7.39 -3.11 13.35
C LEU A 167 7.02 -1.61 13.25
N ILE A 168 5.72 -1.30 13.41
CA ILE A 168 5.19 0.07 13.35
C ILE A 168 4.45 0.50 14.61
N GLY A 169 4.07 -0.44 15.49
CA GLY A 169 3.39 -0.14 16.73
C GLY A 169 3.00 -1.36 17.53
N GLN A 170 2.11 -1.17 18.50
CA GLN A 170 1.67 -2.20 19.44
C GLN A 170 0.14 -2.21 19.57
N ILE A 171 -0.43 -3.41 19.72
CA ILE A 171 -1.86 -3.62 19.95
C ILE A 171 -2.29 -2.91 21.24
N GLY A 172 -3.42 -2.23 21.18
CA GLY A 172 -4.05 -1.54 22.28
C GLY A 172 -5.56 -1.63 22.22
N SER A 173 -6.21 -0.70 22.92
CA SER A 173 -7.67 -0.54 22.94
C SER A 173 -8.06 0.94 22.99
N THR A 174 -7.27 1.81 22.36
CA THR A 174 -7.54 3.25 22.32
C THR A 174 -8.63 3.58 21.29
N GLY A 175 -9.37 4.67 21.50
CA GLY A 175 -10.51 5.02 20.68
C GLY A 175 -11.79 4.29 21.12
N ARG A 176 -12.73 4.16 20.18
CA ARG A 176 -14.05 3.59 20.46
C ARG A 176 -14.18 2.18 19.91
#